data_a5e30d9e4770f5dc9fa0b81f4b9585ba
#
_entry.id   a5e30d9e4770f5dc9fa0b81f4b9585ba
#
_cell.length_a   1.000
_cell.length_b   1.000
_cell.length_c   1.000
_cell.angle_alpha   90.00
_cell.angle_beta   90.00
_cell.angle_gamma   90.00
#
_symmetry.space_group_name_H-M   'P 1'
#
loop_
_entity.id
_entity.type
_entity.pdbx_description
1 polymer ?
#
loop_
_entity_poly.entity_id
_entity_poly.type
_entity_poly.pdbx_seq_one_letter_code
_entity_poly.pdbx_strand_id
1 'polypeptide(L)'
;LLVEMDGFEKDTAIVVVAATNRPDILDPALLRPGRFDRQIAIDAPDVKGREQILRIHARGKPLAEDVDLALLAKRTPGFVGADLENLLNEAALLAAREGRRKITMKDLEEAADRVMMGPAKKSLVLSPRDRRITAYHEAGHALAAHFLEHADGVHKVTIVPRGRALGFMMPRREDMLHWSRKRLLDQI
;
A
#
# COMPACT_ATOMS: atom_id res chain seq x y z
N LEU A 1 -4.35 -35.04 -4.92
CA LEU A 1 -4.84 -34.20 -3.82
C LEU A 1 -6.25 -34.61 -3.38
N LEU A 2 -7.25 -34.69 -4.30
CA LEU A 2 -8.63 -35.07 -3.97
C LEU A 2 -8.73 -36.44 -3.29
N VAL A 3 -8.05 -37.43 -3.83
CA VAL A 3 -8.03 -38.81 -3.26
C VAL A 3 -7.40 -38.82 -1.87
N GLU A 4 -6.34 -38.05 -1.65
CA GLU A 4 -5.69 -37.99 -0.35
C GLU A 4 -6.57 -37.28 0.72
N MET A 5 -7.34 -36.28 0.29
CA MET A 5 -8.25 -35.59 1.20
C MET A 5 -9.44 -36.45 1.61
N ASP A 6 -9.94 -37.29 0.71
CA ASP A 6 -11.04 -38.23 1.00
C ASP A 6 -10.57 -39.45 1.82
N GLY A 7 -9.25 -39.65 1.94
CA GLY A 7 -8.63 -40.77 2.64
C GLY A 7 -8.28 -40.53 4.11
N PHE A 8 -8.52 -39.31 4.65
CA PHE A 8 -8.30 -39.06 6.06
C PHE A 8 -9.33 -39.81 6.92
N GLU A 9 -8.85 -40.67 7.81
CA GLU A 9 -9.72 -41.36 8.80
C GLU A 9 -10.37 -40.32 9.69
N LYS A 10 -11.68 -40.51 9.94
CA LYS A 10 -12.51 -39.56 10.71
C LYS A 10 -12.04 -39.31 12.16
N ASP A 11 -11.15 -40.15 12.66
CA ASP A 11 -10.63 -40.08 14.03
C ASP A 11 -9.28 -39.31 14.14
N THR A 12 -8.74 -38.83 13.04
CA THR A 12 -7.52 -38.02 13.08
C THR A 12 -7.86 -36.53 13.19
N ALA A 13 -7.35 -35.89 14.26
CA ALA A 13 -7.52 -34.44 14.50
C ALA A 13 -6.63 -33.61 13.54
N ILE A 14 -6.81 -33.74 12.22
CA ILE A 14 -6.05 -33.04 11.20
C ILE A 14 -6.88 -31.87 10.67
N VAL A 15 -6.31 -30.69 10.64
CA VAL A 15 -6.87 -29.51 9.98
C VAL A 15 -6.03 -29.21 8.73
N VAL A 16 -6.69 -29.25 7.57
CA VAL A 16 -6.05 -28.90 6.29
C VAL A 16 -6.36 -27.45 5.96
N VAL A 17 -5.32 -26.65 5.76
CA VAL A 17 -5.43 -25.23 5.38
C VAL A 17 -4.73 -25.01 4.04
N ALA A 18 -5.43 -24.34 3.12
CA ALA A 18 -4.87 -23.91 1.84
C ALA A 18 -5.11 -22.41 1.64
N ALA A 19 -4.23 -21.75 0.90
CA ALA A 19 -4.37 -20.35 0.52
C ALA A 19 -4.16 -20.19 -0.98
N THR A 20 -4.94 -19.31 -1.60
CA THR A 20 -4.82 -18.96 -3.01
C THR A 20 -5.23 -17.52 -3.25
N ASN A 21 -4.58 -16.86 -4.21
CA ASN A 21 -4.98 -15.56 -4.73
C ASN A 21 -6.03 -15.69 -5.87
N ARG A 22 -6.25 -16.91 -6.36
CA ARG A 22 -7.12 -17.19 -7.50
C ARG A 22 -8.14 -18.27 -7.12
N PRO A 23 -9.19 -17.94 -6.35
CA PRO A 23 -10.25 -18.90 -6.02
C PRO A 23 -11.05 -19.32 -7.26
N ASP A 24 -11.05 -18.50 -8.30
CA ASP A 24 -11.75 -18.74 -9.58
C ASP A 24 -11.21 -19.92 -10.40
N ILE A 25 -9.96 -20.32 -10.19
CA ILE A 25 -9.32 -21.43 -10.90
C ILE A 25 -9.33 -22.75 -10.11
N LEU A 26 -9.84 -22.73 -8.87
CA LEU A 26 -9.93 -23.96 -8.08
C LEU A 26 -10.98 -24.90 -8.65
N ASP A 27 -10.66 -26.20 -8.65
CA ASP A 27 -11.64 -27.23 -8.97
C ASP A 27 -12.79 -27.17 -7.94
N PRO A 28 -14.06 -27.01 -8.39
CA PRO A 28 -15.22 -27.00 -7.48
C PRO A 28 -15.31 -28.25 -6.59
N ALA A 29 -14.72 -29.37 -7.01
CA ALA A 29 -14.65 -30.57 -6.20
C ALA A 29 -13.84 -30.42 -4.91
N LEU A 30 -12.86 -29.49 -4.87
CA LEU A 30 -12.11 -29.16 -3.65
C LEU A 30 -12.94 -28.41 -2.60
N LEU A 31 -13.97 -27.71 -3.04
CA LEU A 31 -14.82 -26.87 -2.19
C LEU A 31 -16.05 -27.60 -1.64
N ARG A 32 -16.17 -28.92 -1.90
CA ARG A 32 -17.26 -29.74 -1.38
C ARG A 32 -17.09 -30.02 0.13
N PRO A 33 -18.21 -30.21 0.86
CA PRO A 33 -18.17 -30.62 2.27
C PRO A 33 -17.28 -31.85 2.49
N GLY A 34 -16.50 -31.84 3.57
CA GLY A 34 -15.54 -32.89 3.88
C GLY A 34 -14.13 -32.67 3.29
N ARG A 35 -13.91 -31.56 2.56
CA ARG A 35 -12.62 -31.11 2.02
C ARG A 35 -12.32 -29.69 2.51
N PHE A 36 -12.35 -28.67 1.64
CA PHE A 36 -12.27 -27.26 2.05
C PHE A 36 -13.69 -26.70 2.25
N ASP A 37 -14.31 -27.03 3.35
CA ASP A 37 -15.68 -26.66 3.68
C ASP A 37 -15.83 -25.23 4.21
N ARG A 38 -14.73 -24.59 4.60
CA ARG A 38 -14.69 -23.18 5.01
C ARG A 38 -13.83 -22.37 4.07
N GLN A 39 -14.42 -21.31 3.53
CA GLN A 39 -13.74 -20.31 2.75
C GLN A 39 -13.70 -19.01 3.55
N ILE A 40 -12.50 -18.47 3.75
CA ILE A 40 -12.29 -17.22 4.47
C ILE A 40 -11.64 -16.25 3.49
N ALA A 41 -12.35 -15.20 3.12
CA ALA A 41 -11.78 -14.08 2.38
C ALA A 41 -10.95 -13.22 3.35
N ILE A 42 -9.73 -12.91 2.95
CA ILE A 42 -8.85 -11.99 3.68
C ILE A 42 -8.81 -10.69 2.90
N ASP A 43 -9.52 -9.68 3.39
CA ASP A 43 -9.57 -8.36 2.79
C ASP A 43 -8.30 -7.55 3.10
N ALA A 44 -8.11 -6.45 2.36
CA ALA A 44 -7.06 -5.49 2.68
C ALA A 44 -7.26 -4.93 4.10
N PRO A 45 -6.18 -4.73 4.88
CA PRO A 45 -6.28 -4.30 6.26
C PRO A 45 -6.77 -2.84 6.36
N ASP A 46 -7.57 -2.55 7.36
CA ASP A 46 -7.90 -1.19 7.78
C ASP A 46 -6.69 -0.47 8.41
N VAL A 47 -6.84 0.79 8.80
CA VAL A 47 -5.76 1.58 9.42
C VAL A 47 -5.15 0.88 10.63
N LYS A 48 -6.00 0.28 11.51
CA LYS A 48 -5.52 -0.41 12.72
C LYS A 48 -4.77 -1.70 12.35
N GLY A 49 -5.29 -2.44 11.39
CA GLY A 49 -4.63 -3.64 10.85
C GLY A 49 -3.27 -3.29 10.24
N ARG A 50 -3.18 -2.23 9.44
CA ARG A 50 -1.90 -1.77 8.87
C ARG A 50 -0.90 -1.36 9.95
N GLU A 51 -1.36 -0.65 10.99
CA GLU A 51 -0.48 -0.31 12.11
C GLU A 51 0.06 -1.56 12.82
N GLN A 52 -0.78 -2.56 13.07
CA GLN A 52 -0.34 -3.82 13.67
C GLN A 52 0.65 -4.56 12.79
N ILE A 53 0.42 -4.64 11.49
CA ILE A 53 1.33 -5.25 10.52
C ILE A 53 2.66 -4.50 10.49
N LEU A 54 2.65 -3.17 10.45
CA LEU A 54 3.87 -2.35 10.52
C LEU A 54 4.65 -2.62 11.81
N ARG A 55 3.99 -2.72 12.97
CA ARG A 55 4.62 -3.05 14.25
C ARG A 55 5.27 -4.44 14.23
N ILE A 56 4.66 -5.42 13.58
CA ILE A 56 5.22 -6.76 13.43
C ILE A 56 6.48 -6.73 12.59
N HIS A 57 6.43 -6.13 11.39
CA HIS A 57 7.58 -6.07 10.48
C HIS A 57 8.67 -5.08 10.91
N ALA A 58 8.37 -4.17 11.84
CA ALA A 58 9.34 -3.26 12.46
C ALA A 58 10.19 -3.93 13.55
N ARG A 59 9.78 -5.11 14.03
CA ARG A 59 10.55 -5.84 15.07
C ARG A 59 11.98 -6.12 14.57
N GLY A 60 12.95 -5.77 15.40
CA GLY A 60 14.38 -5.94 15.08
C GLY A 60 14.95 -4.92 14.09
N LYS A 61 14.16 -3.97 13.59
CA LYS A 61 14.65 -2.85 12.77
C LYS A 61 14.95 -1.64 13.66
N PRO A 62 16.10 -0.98 13.49
CA PRO A 62 16.49 0.17 14.30
C PRO A 62 15.73 1.43 13.86
N LEU A 63 14.58 1.69 14.46
CA LEU A 63 13.81 2.89 14.20
C LEU A 63 14.36 4.08 15.00
N ALA A 64 14.28 5.27 14.44
CA ALA A 64 14.58 6.52 15.13
C ALA A 64 13.37 6.98 15.98
N GLU A 65 13.60 7.95 16.86
CA GLU A 65 12.57 8.43 17.80
C GLU A 65 11.44 9.21 17.14
N ASP A 66 11.69 9.74 15.92
CA ASP A 66 10.70 10.48 15.12
C ASP A 66 9.70 9.58 14.39
N VAL A 67 9.86 8.24 14.46
CA VAL A 67 9.00 7.30 13.74
C VAL A 67 7.66 7.11 14.44
N ASP A 68 6.60 7.48 13.73
CA ASP A 68 5.21 7.23 14.11
C ASP A 68 4.56 6.23 13.13
N LEU A 69 4.46 4.95 13.55
CA LEU A 69 3.84 3.89 12.76
C LEU A 69 2.34 4.06 12.61
N ALA A 70 1.66 4.71 13.57
CA ALA A 70 0.22 4.98 13.46
C ALA A 70 -0.05 6.05 12.39
N LEU A 71 0.80 7.08 12.32
CA LEU A 71 0.74 8.08 11.25
C LEU A 71 1.05 7.46 9.89
N LEU A 72 2.05 6.57 9.81
CA LEU A 72 2.41 5.85 8.59
C LEU A 72 1.26 4.98 8.09
N ALA A 73 0.58 4.26 8.99
CA ALA A 73 -0.60 3.44 8.66
C ALA A 73 -1.74 4.27 8.05
N LYS A 74 -1.95 5.50 8.52
CA LYS A 74 -2.93 6.44 7.94
C LYS A 74 -2.53 6.93 6.54
N ARG A 75 -1.22 7.00 6.27
CA ARG A 75 -0.67 7.48 4.99
C ARG A 75 -0.50 6.40 3.93
N THR A 76 -0.81 5.14 4.27
CA THR A 76 -0.69 3.98 3.37
C THR A 76 -2.04 3.29 3.12
N PRO A 77 -3.10 4.04 2.67
CA PRO A 77 -4.39 3.43 2.37
C PRO A 77 -4.24 2.42 1.22
N GLY A 78 -4.93 1.28 1.35
CA GLY A 78 -4.90 0.22 0.36
C GLY A 78 -3.66 -0.67 0.37
N PHE A 79 -2.65 -0.40 1.21
CA PHE A 79 -1.49 -1.28 1.35
C PHE A 79 -1.89 -2.58 2.03
N VAL A 80 -1.40 -3.69 1.50
CA VAL A 80 -1.50 -5.02 2.09
C VAL A 80 -0.22 -5.39 2.86
N GLY A 81 -0.23 -6.52 3.54
CA GLY A 81 0.91 -6.94 4.38
C GLY A 81 2.25 -6.93 3.64
N ALA A 82 2.28 -7.45 2.41
CA ALA A 82 3.49 -7.47 1.59
C ALA A 82 4.01 -6.07 1.23
N ASP A 83 3.11 -5.11 0.96
CA ASP A 83 3.49 -3.73 0.66
C ASP A 83 4.11 -3.05 1.88
N LEU A 84 3.52 -3.28 3.07
CA LEU A 84 4.00 -2.72 4.34
C LEU A 84 5.36 -3.31 4.75
N GLU A 85 5.58 -4.60 4.52
CA GLU A 85 6.89 -5.24 4.70
C GLU A 85 7.92 -4.64 3.75
N ASN A 86 7.59 -4.55 2.46
CA ASN A 86 8.46 -3.98 1.44
C ASN A 86 8.80 -2.52 1.75
N LEU A 87 7.83 -1.72 2.21
CA LEU A 87 8.03 -0.35 2.64
C LEU A 87 9.10 -0.25 3.73
N LEU A 88 9.01 -1.07 4.77
CA LEU A 88 10.00 -1.08 5.87
C LEU A 88 11.38 -1.54 5.41
N ASN A 89 11.46 -2.49 4.47
CA ASN A 89 12.70 -2.93 3.88
C ASN A 89 13.34 -1.85 2.99
N GLU A 90 12.55 -1.19 2.15
CA GLU A 90 13.02 -0.05 1.34
C GLU A 90 13.51 1.11 2.21
N ALA A 91 12.82 1.42 3.31
CA ALA A 91 13.26 2.46 4.25
C ALA A 91 14.60 2.11 4.91
N ALA A 92 14.81 0.83 5.27
CA ALA A 92 16.09 0.38 5.79
C ALA A 92 17.23 0.53 4.77
N LEU A 93 16.95 0.19 3.49
CA LEU A 93 17.92 0.38 2.40
C LEU A 93 18.23 1.86 2.16
N LEU A 94 17.24 2.76 2.30
CA LEU A 94 17.45 4.20 2.19
C LEU A 94 18.36 4.73 3.30
N ALA A 95 18.09 4.36 4.55
CA ALA A 95 18.92 4.73 5.68
C ALA A 95 20.36 4.23 5.52
N ALA A 96 20.54 2.97 5.09
CA ALA A 96 21.84 2.36 4.87
C ALA A 96 22.63 3.08 3.75
N ARG A 97 21.99 3.45 2.65
CA ARG A 97 22.61 4.22 1.55
C ARG A 97 23.15 5.58 1.98
N GLU A 98 22.53 6.19 2.99
CA GLU A 98 22.98 7.46 3.58
C GLU A 98 23.93 7.25 4.78
N GLY A 99 24.41 6.02 5.00
CA GLY A 99 25.34 5.69 6.09
C GLY A 99 24.72 5.75 7.49
N ARG A 100 23.39 5.83 7.58
CA ARG A 100 22.67 5.89 8.86
C ARG A 100 22.34 4.50 9.40
N ARG A 101 22.40 4.36 10.70
CA ARG A 101 22.05 3.11 11.41
C ARG A 101 20.59 3.03 11.84
N LYS A 102 19.88 4.16 11.88
CA LYS A 102 18.47 4.23 12.27
C LYS A 102 17.62 4.68 11.09
N ILE A 103 16.44 4.11 10.97
CA ILE A 103 15.41 4.44 9.99
C ILE A 103 14.60 5.61 10.56
N THR A 104 14.54 6.73 9.83
CA THR A 104 13.76 7.91 10.21
C THR A 104 12.37 7.90 9.58
N MET A 105 11.46 8.75 10.08
CA MET A 105 10.14 8.91 9.45
C MET A 105 10.24 9.36 8.00
N LYS A 106 11.23 10.18 7.65
CA LYS A 106 11.51 10.61 6.28
C LYS A 106 11.84 9.45 5.36
N ASP A 107 12.59 8.44 5.83
CA ASP A 107 12.90 7.25 5.03
C ASP A 107 11.65 6.43 4.76
N LEU A 108 10.78 6.30 5.76
CA LEU A 108 9.51 5.58 5.63
C LEU A 108 8.56 6.28 4.65
N GLU A 109 8.48 7.60 4.68
CA GLU A 109 7.68 8.38 3.72
C GLU A 109 8.22 8.24 2.29
N GLU A 110 9.55 8.33 2.10
CA GLU A 110 10.17 8.11 0.78
C GLU A 110 10.00 6.66 0.30
N ALA A 111 10.07 5.69 1.22
CA ALA A 111 9.82 4.29 0.90
C ALA A 111 8.36 4.05 0.50
N ALA A 112 7.39 4.66 1.19
CA ALA A 112 5.98 4.61 0.81
C ALA A 112 5.75 5.16 -0.61
N ASP A 113 6.36 6.30 -0.93
CA ASP A 113 6.32 6.87 -2.28
C ASP A 113 6.91 5.91 -3.33
N ARG A 114 8.00 5.20 -2.99
CA ARG A 114 8.62 4.23 -3.91
C ARG A 114 7.75 3.02 -4.15
N VAL A 115 7.12 2.48 -3.11
CA VAL A 115 6.22 1.34 -3.22
C VAL A 115 5.00 1.72 -4.08
N MET A 116 4.43 2.91 -3.88
CA MET A 116 3.26 3.37 -4.63
C MET A 116 3.56 3.73 -6.09
N MET A 117 4.68 4.39 -6.36
CA MET A 117 4.92 5.07 -7.64
C MET A 117 6.24 4.69 -8.33
N GLY A 118 7.03 3.86 -7.66
CA GLY A 118 8.38 3.54 -8.09
C GLY A 118 9.44 4.56 -7.67
N PRO A 119 10.71 4.26 -7.95
CA PRO A 119 11.85 5.11 -7.57
C PRO A 119 11.84 6.46 -8.29
N ALA A 120 12.33 7.49 -7.60
CA ALA A 120 12.54 8.79 -8.21
C ALA A 120 13.60 8.71 -9.33
N LYS A 121 13.31 9.32 -10.49
CA LYS A 121 14.24 9.38 -11.63
C LYS A 121 15.26 10.49 -11.44
N LYS A 122 16.29 10.25 -10.64
CA LYS A 122 17.35 11.23 -10.34
C LYS A 122 18.18 11.64 -11.58
N SER A 123 18.24 10.79 -12.60
CA SER A 123 18.96 11.04 -13.86
C SER A 123 18.16 11.88 -14.86
N LEU A 124 16.84 12.04 -14.67
CA LEU A 124 16.02 12.86 -15.54
C LEU A 124 16.08 14.32 -15.12
N VAL A 125 16.88 15.09 -15.84
CA VAL A 125 16.97 16.53 -15.64
C VAL A 125 15.90 17.21 -16.48
N LEU A 126 14.85 17.70 -15.82
CA LEU A 126 13.81 18.50 -16.50
C LEU A 126 14.36 19.89 -16.83
N SER A 127 14.05 20.38 -18.04
CA SER A 127 14.33 21.77 -18.39
C SER A 127 13.60 22.74 -17.45
N PRO A 128 14.09 23.98 -17.27
CA PRO A 128 13.38 24.99 -16.47
C PRO A 128 11.94 25.22 -16.97
N ARG A 129 11.72 25.11 -18.27
CA ARG A 129 10.38 25.20 -18.89
C ARG A 129 9.48 24.03 -18.48
N ASP A 130 9.99 22.80 -18.59
CA ASP A 130 9.20 21.61 -18.27
C ASP A 130 8.88 21.55 -16.77
N ARG A 131 9.86 21.89 -15.91
CA ARG A 131 9.63 22.02 -14.46
C ARG A 131 8.50 23.00 -14.15
N ARG A 132 8.48 24.15 -14.83
CA ARG A 132 7.45 25.15 -14.63
C ARG A 132 6.08 24.65 -15.11
N ILE A 133 6.00 24.01 -16.28
CA ILE A 133 4.76 23.43 -16.81
C ILE A 133 4.24 22.37 -15.84
N THR A 134 5.08 21.44 -15.42
CA THR A 134 4.71 20.39 -14.45
C THR A 134 4.23 21.00 -13.14
N ALA A 135 4.92 22.01 -12.61
CA ALA A 135 4.50 22.68 -11.37
C ALA A 135 3.12 23.30 -11.46
N TYR A 136 2.82 23.99 -12.56
CA TYR A 136 1.48 24.55 -12.79
C TYR A 136 0.42 23.47 -12.95
N HIS A 137 0.74 22.38 -13.64
CA HIS A 137 -0.16 21.24 -13.82
C HIS A 137 -0.54 20.61 -12.46
N GLU A 138 0.45 20.25 -11.67
CA GLU A 138 0.22 19.64 -10.35
C GLU A 138 -0.44 20.61 -9.36
N ALA A 139 -0.09 21.89 -9.43
CA ALA A 139 -0.76 22.93 -8.64
C ALA A 139 -2.24 23.08 -9.05
N GLY A 140 -2.56 22.93 -10.34
CA GLY A 140 -3.92 22.92 -10.83
C GLY A 140 -4.76 21.81 -10.22
N HIS A 141 -4.23 20.58 -10.20
CA HIS A 141 -4.87 19.45 -9.52
C HIS A 141 -5.07 19.71 -8.02
N ALA A 142 -4.05 20.27 -7.35
CA ALA A 142 -4.13 20.57 -5.92
C ALA A 142 -5.18 21.65 -5.62
N LEU A 143 -5.28 22.68 -6.45
CA LEU A 143 -6.30 23.74 -6.31
C LEU A 143 -7.70 23.18 -6.58
N ALA A 144 -7.88 22.40 -7.64
CA ALA A 144 -9.17 21.75 -7.92
C ALA A 144 -9.60 20.89 -6.73
N ALA A 145 -8.73 20.02 -6.22
CA ALA A 145 -9.03 19.19 -5.06
C ALA A 145 -9.31 20.01 -3.77
N HIS A 146 -8.71 21.20 -3.65
CA HIS A 146 -8.94 22.08 -2.48
C HIS A 146 -10.31 22.78 -2.51
N PHE A 147 -10.77 23.19 -3.68
CA PHE A 147 -12.01 23.95 -3.84
C PHE A 147 -13.25 23.09 -4.08
N LEU A 148 -13.10 21.83 -4.47
CA LEU A 148 -14.21 20.90 -4.64
C LEU A 148 -14.63 20.33 -3.28
N GLU A 149 -15.92 20.43 -2.97
CA GLU A 149 -16.46 20.10 -1.66
C GLU A 149 -16.30 18.63 -1.25
N HIS A 150 -16.36 17.75 -2.26
CA HIS A 150 -16.35 16.29 -2.02
C HIS A 150 -15.07 15.62 -2.52
N ALA A 151 -14.10 16.39 -3.02
CA ALA A 151 -12.79 15.87 -3.39
C ALA A 151 -11.95 15.47 -2.17
N ASP A 152 -11.06 14.50 -2.37
CA ASP A 152 -10.07 14.15 -1.35
C ASP A 152 -9.09 15.31 -1.16
N GLY A 153 -8.84 15.69 0.10
CA GLY A 153 -7.87 16.74 0.41
C GLY A 153 -6.47 16.39 -0.11
N VAL A 154 -5.65 17.40 -0.35
CA VAL A 154 -4.28 17.20 -0.85
C VAL A 154 -3.38 16.68 0.26
N HIS A 155 -2.68 15.57 0.01
CA HIS A 155 -1.65 15.04 0.89
C HIS A 155 -0.26 15.55 0.50
N LYS A 156 0.07 15.49 -0.78
CA LYS A 156 1.41 15.85 -1.30
C LYS A 156 1.33 16.32 -2.74
N VAL A 157 2.11 17.34 -3.05
CA VAL A 157 2.34 17.79 -4.44
C VAL A 157 3.84 17.74 -4.69
N THR A 158 4.27 17.22 -5.82
CA THR A 158 5.69 17.14 -6.18
C THR A 158 5.90 17.21 -7.67
N ILE A 159 7.04 17.79 -8.05
CA ILE A 159 7.56 17.79 -9.42
C ILE A 159 8.77 16.86 -9.58
N VAL A 160 8.97 15.95 -8.62
CA VAL A 160 10.01 14.93 -8.71
C VAL A 160 9.51 13.80 -9.62
N PRO A 161 10.18 13.53 -10.76
CA PRO A 161 9.74 12.49 -11.67
C PRO A 161 9.84 11.10 -11.05
N ARG A 162 8.75 10.29 -11.17
CA ARG A 162 8.70 8.89 -10.74
C ARG A 162 7.99 8.04 -11.80
N GLY A 163 8.43 6.83 -12.04
CA GLY A 163 7.81 5.96 -13.02
C GLY A 163 7.66 6.66 -14.39
N ARG A 164 6.42 6.87 -14.87
CA ARG A 164 6.11 7.61 -16.10
C ARG A 164 5.70 9.06 -15.85
N ALA A 165 5.48 9.46 -14.60
CA ALA A 165 5.03 10.79 -14.24
C ALA A 165 6.21 11.76 -14.08
N LEU A 166 6.03 13.00 -14.54
CA LEU A 166 6.99 14.10 -14.37
C LEU A 166 6.78 14.84 -13.04
N GLY A 167 5.59 14.77 -12.49
CA GLY A 167 5.16 15.24 -11.20
C GLY A 167 3.90 14.48 -10.80
N PHE A 168 3.36 14.73 -9.63
CA PHE A 168 2.04 14.25 -9.25
C PHE A 168 1.50 15.00 -8.03
N MET A 169 0.17 15.06 -7.97
CA MET A 169 -0.59 15.42 -6.80
C MET A 169 -1.17 14.15 -6.18
N MET A 170 -0.88 13.92 -4.90
CA MET A 170 -1.42 12.80 -4.15
C MET A 170 -2.59 13.27 -3.29
N PRO A 171 -3.80 12.72 -3.49
CA PRO A 171 -4.92 12.99 -2.60
C PRO A 171 -4.72 12.31 -1.23
N ARG A 172 -5.28 12.91 -0.19
CA ARG A 172 -5.39 12.31 1.14
C ARG A 172 -6.56 11.32 1.15
N ARG A 173 -6.31 10.12 0.64
CA ARG A 173 -7.32 9.06 0.64
C ARG A 173 -7.58 8.59 2.07
N GLU A 174 -8.86 8.34 2.37
CA GLU A 174 -9.31 7.65 3.57
C GLU A 174 -9.80 6.25 3.20
N ASP A 175 -9.73 5.31 4.14
CA ASP A 175 -10.28 3.97 3.96
C ASP A 175 -11.82 4.05 4.00
N MET A 176 -12.45 4.34 2.86
CA MET A 176 -13.89 4.45 2.73
C MET A 176 -14.44 3.27 1.93
N LEU A 177 -15.50 2.67 2.46
CA LEU A 177 -16.20 1.55 1.82
C LEU A 177 -17.22 2.02 0.76
N HIS A 178 -17.72 3.24 0.86
CA HIS A 178 -18.75 3.77 -0.03
C HIS A 178 -18.35 5.13 -0.59
N TRP A 179 -18.59 5.32 -1.87
CA TRP A 179 -18.32 6.56 -2.58
C TRP A 179 -19.64 7.19 -3.02
N SER A 180 -19.85 8.45 -2.67
CA SER A 180 -21.01 9.18 -3.16
C SER A 180 -20.84 9.54 -4.64
N ARG A 181 -21.97 9.72 -5.37
CA ARG A 181 -21.95 10.20 -6.75
C ARG A 181 -21.20 11.54 -6.87
N LYS A 182 -21.39 12.44 -5.91
CA LYS A 182 -20.72 13.74 -5.90
C LYS A 182 -19.20 13.59 -5.80
N ARG A 183 -18.72 12.73 -4.88
CA ARG A 183 -17.28 12.46 -4.76
C ARG A 183 -16.68 11.87 -6.04
N LEU A 184 -17.41 10.95 -6.71
CA LEU A 184 -16.95 10.40 -7.98
C LEU A 184 -16.85 11.47 -9.08
N LEU A 185 -17.78 12.43 -9.12
CA LEU A 185 -17.73 13.53 -10.07
C LEU A 185 -16.59 14.51 -9.76
N ASP A 186 -16.31 14.78 -8.50
CA ASP A 186 -15.22 15.67 -8.08
C ASP A 186 -13.82 15.06 -8.30
N GLN A 187 -13.75 13.76 -8.61
CA GLN A 187 -12.49 13.07 -8.96
C GLN A 187 -12.17 13.08 -10.46
N ILE A 188 -13.10 13.45 -11.32
CA ILE A 188 -12.93 13.56 -12.77
C ILE A 188 -12.38 14.94 -13.13
#